data_bbd812f4b738d4ad6cdb500cd05db06b
#
_entry.id   bbd812f4b738d4ad6cdb500cd05db06b
#
_cell.length_a   1.000
_cell.length_b   1.000
_cell.length_c   1.000
_cell.angle_alpha   90.00
_cell.angle_beta   90.00
_cell.angle_gamma   90.00
#
_symmetry.space_group_name_H-M   'P 1'
#
loop_
_entity.id
_entity.type
_entity.pdbx_description
1 polymer ?
#
loop_
_entity_poly.entity_id
_entity_poly.type
_entity_poly.pdbx_seq_one_letter_code
_entity_poly.pdbx_strand_id
1 'polypeptide(L)'
;MTAKKYMIRANELVYFSQEKGFVSVPKTQHNFKEIFDYILSDQFNEEEFFKLVNQRRVDFEKESNGKFKVNNGVVTLENGVEIPDEILQKIEELKSKGYKWRQYENFWSRCLKNPNNESVKMLFNFIQRQNLTICDDGCFIAYKGVTEDLKDVYTGTIDNSPGKIVKMPREDVAFDPNTPCHTGLHCGSLDYAIHFGKIVVTVKVDPANVVSVPNDCNYQKIRTCEYEVKEIYCDSRPIPTYVVSDDLTSVEVDNTRKGAWSQQEIDLLVKLCNLSPRPSWRDIGERIMRSSEACRKKWESIN
;
A
#
# COMPACT_ATOMS: atom_id res chain seq x y z
N MET A 1 27.00 21.01 -33.28
CA MET A 1 26.87 20.31 -31.99
C MET A 1 25.95 21.15 -31.12
N THR A 2 24.75 20.70 -30.87
CA THR A 2 23.83 21.35 -29.95
C THR A 2 24.35 21.14 -28.53
N ALA A 3 24.55 22.22 -27.78
CA ALA A 3 25.07 22.15 -26.42
C ALA A 3 24.10 21.36 -25.56
N LYS A 4 24.55 20.24 -24.98
CA LYS A 4 23.78 19.43 -24.03
C LYS A 4 23.52 20.25 -22.79
N LYS A 5 22.24 20.46 -22.42
CA LYS A 5 21.86 21.18 -21.20
C LYS A 5 21.35 20.19 -20.17
N TYR A 6 22.20 19.80 -19.24
CA TYR A 6 21.83 18.91 -18.13
C TYR A 6 22.36 19.42 -16.80
N MET A 7 21.73 18.98 -15.73
CA MET A 7 22.11 19.28 -14.34
C MET A 7 22.10 17.98 -13.52
N ILE A 8 23.11 17.80 -12.71
CA ILE A 8 23.18 16.68 -11.75
C ILE A 8 22.81 17.22 -10.37
N ARG A 9 21.75 16.69 -9.78
CA ARG A 9 21.32 16.96 -8.40
C ARG A 9 21.68 15.78 -7.48
N ALA A 10 21.46 15.95 -6.20
CA ALA A 10 21.76 14.91 -5.21
C ALA A 10 21.13 13.56 -5.57
N ASN A 11 19.87 13.56 -6.02
CA ASN A 11 19.07 12.35 -6.25
C ASN A 11 18.64 12.11 -7.71
N GLU A 12 19.00 12.99 -8.64
CA GLU A 12 18.52 12.94 -10.03
C GLU A 12 19.50 13.58 -11.02
N LEU A 13 19.37 13.17 -12.29
CA LEU A 13 19.88 13.88 -13.46
C LEU A 13 18.70 14.61 -14.11
N VAL A 14 18.83 15.91 -14.38
CA VAL A 14 17.81 16.69 -15.08
C VAL A 14 18.39 17.10 -16.42
N TYR A 15 17.71 16.70 -17.49
CA TYR A 15 18.02 17.11 -18.88
C TYR A 15 17.00 18.12 -19.37
N PHE A 16 17.46 19.16 -20.07
CA PHE A 16 16.57 20.14 -20.70
C PHE A 16 16.45 19.89 -22.19
N SER A 17 15.28 19.44 -22.61
CA SER A 17 14.88 19.32 -24.02
C SER A 17 14.14 20.58 -24.48
N GLN A 18 14.39 21.02 -25.69
CA GLN A 18 13.62 22.13 -26.29
C GLN A 18 12.17 21.73 -26.57
N GLU A 19 11.92 20.46 -26.87
CA GLU A 19 10.60 19.94 -27.22
C GLU A 19 9.83 19.47 -25.98
N LYS A 20 10.49 18.77 -25.05
CA LYS A 20 9.86 18.11 -23.91
C LYS A 20 10.06 18.82 -22.56
N GLY A 21 10.78 19.94 -22.55
CA GLY A 21 11.07 20.67 -21.31
C GLY A 21 12.07 19.94 -20.41
N PHE A 22 11.87 20.03 -19.09
CA PHE A 22 12.74 19.36 -18.13
C PHE A 22 12.38 17.89 -17.97
N VAL A 23 13.37 17.02 -18.18
CA VAL A 23 13.24 15.57 -18.03
C VAL A 23 14.12 15.14 -16.86
N SER A 24 13.50 14.62 -15.81
CA SER A 24 14.19 14.12 -14.62
C SER A 24 14.40 12.61 -14.70
N VAL A 25 15.63 12.17 -14.39
CA VAL A 25 16.00 10.76 -14.30
C VAL A 25 16.50 10.49 -12.89
N PRO A 26 15.74 9.79 -12.05
CA PRO A 26 16.13 9.48 -10.67
C PRO A 26 17.39 8.60 -10.63
N LYS A 27 18.30 8.85 -9.68
CA LYS A 27 19.48 7.98 -9.46
C LYS A 27 19.13 6.54 -9.06
N THR A 28 17.90 6.33 -8.59
CA THR A 28 17.35 5.01 -8.28
C THR A 28 16.92 4.22 -9.50
N GLN A 29 16.85 4.86 -10.69
CA GLN A 29 16.49 4.17 -11.92
C GLN A 29 17.55 3.12 -12.26
N HIS A 30 17.13 1.89 -12.59
CA HIS A 30 18.02 0.75 -12.74
C HIS A 30 19.11 0.94 -13.81
N ASN A 31 18.79 1.65 -14.91
CA ASN A 31 19.73 1.98 -15.99
C ASN A 31 20.29 3.41 -15.87
N PHE A 32 20.22 4.03 -14.67
CA PHE A 32 20.71 5.40 -14.46
C PHE A 32 22.16 5.58 -14.90
N LYS A 33 23.03 4.61 -14.59
CA LYS A 33 24.44 4.66 -14.96
C LYS A 33 24.61 4.69 -16.47
N GLU A 34 23.87 3.87 -17.21
CA GLU A 34 23.89 3.82 -18.68
C GLU A 34 23.42 5.15 -19.27
N ILE A 35 22.30 5.70 -18.78
CA ILE A 35 21.77 7.02 -19.19
C ILE A 35 22.79 8.12 -18.87
N PHE A 36 23.42 8.07 -17.72
CA PHE A 36 24.41 9.04 -17.28
C PHE A 36 25.66 8.99 -18.17
N ASP A 37 26.19 7.80 -18.42
CA ASP A 37 27.34 7.61 -19.31
C ASP A 37 27.02 8.04 -20.74
N TYR A 38 25.79 7.75 -21.21
CA TYR A 38 25.33 8.13 -22.55
C TYR A 38 25.21 9.65 -22.72
N ILE A 39 24.65 10.37 -21.73
CA ILE A 39 24.54 11.83 -21.82
C ILE A 39 25.93 12.51 -21.82
N LEU A 40 26.93 11.88 -21.23
CA LEU A 40 28.30 12.36 -21.23
C LEU A 40 29.06 12.02 -22.53
N SER A 41 28.61 11.03 -23.28
CA SER A 41 29.30 10.56 -24.50
C SER A 41 29.27 11.59 -25.63
N ASP A 42 30.23 11.52 -26.52
CA ASP A 42 30.27 12.34 -27.76
C ASP A 42 29.22 11.89 -28.79
N GLN A 43 28.64 10.69 -28.60
CA GLN A 43 27.62 10.10 -29.47
C GLN A 43 26.21 10.45 -29.05
N PHE A 44 26.03 11.42 -28.15
CA PHE A 44 24.72 11.79 -27.63
C PHE A 44 23.74 12.17 -28.77
N ASN A 45 22.60 11.52 -28.76
CA ASN A 45 21.43 11.80 -29.54
C ASN A 45 20.20 11.89 -28.63
N GLU A 46 19.41 12.96 -28.80
CA GLU A 46 18.27 13.21 -27.89
C GLU A 46 17.20 12.13 -28.02
N GLU A 47 16.92 11.65 -29.22
CA GLU A 47 15.94 10.58 -29.45
C GLU A 47 16.36 9.27 -28.74
N GLU A 48 17.64 8.90 -28.87
CA GLU A 48 18.20 7.71 -28.24
C GLU A 48 18.25 7.85 -26.69
N PHE A 49 18.58 9.06 -26.21
CA PHE A 49 18.49 9.37 -24.78
C PHE A 49 17.07 9.13 -24.25
N PHE A 50 16.03 9.58 -24.96
CA PHE A 50 14.66 9.32 -24.56
C PHE A 50 14.27 7.85 -24.66
N LYS A 51 14.81 7.09 -25.59
CA LYS A 51 14.63 5.64 -25.63
C LYS A 51 15.23 4.99 -24.39
N LEU A 52 16.45 5.35 -24.01
CA LEU A 52 17.09 4.83 -22.78
C LEU A 52 16.33 5.23 -21.52
N VAL A 53 15.90 6.49 -21.40
CA VAL A 53 15.10 6.95 -20.25
C VAL A 53 13.77 6.19 -20.16
N ASN A 54 13.17 5.86 -21.29
CA ASN A 54 11.89 5.16 -21.37
C ASN A 54 12.03 3.64 -21.50
N GLN A 55 13.25 3.08 -21.63
CA GLN A 55 13.49 1.64 -21.78
C GLN A 55 12.75 0.82 -20.73
N ARG A 56 12.75 1.29 -19.52
CA ARG A 56 12.05 0.71 -18.39
C ARG A 56 10.52 0.59 -18.61
N ARG A 57 9.92 1.59 -19.25
CA ARG A 57 8.48 1.60 -19.56
C ARG A 57 8.12 0.56 -20.62
N VAL A 58 9.03 0.29 -21.55
CA VAL A 58 8.88 -0.77 -22.56
C VAL A 58 8.95 -2.16 -21.92
N ASP A 59 9.79 -2.34 -20.90
CA ASP A 59 9.86 -3.60 -20.15
C ASP A 59 8.57 -3.88 -19.37
N PHE A 60 7.91 -2.84 -18.87
CA PHE A 60 6.58 -2.98 -18.26
C PHE A 60 5.52 -3.54 -19.21
N GLU A 61 5.50 -3.09 -20.44
CA GLU A 61 4.55 -3.60 -21.44
C GLU A 61 4.72 -5.11 -21.65
N LYS A 62 5.97 -5.56 -21.81
CA LYS A 62 6.29 -7.00 -21.98
C LYS A 62 5.91 -7.83 -20.76
N GLU A 63 6.24 -7.37 -19.55
CA GLU A 63 6.03 -8.11 -18.32
C GLU A 63 4.58 -8.09 -17.83
N SER A 64 3.79 -7.09 -18.25
CA SER A 64 2.37 -7.00 -17.92
C SER A 64 1.50 -7.90 -18.82
N ASN A 65 2.09 -8.67 -19.74
CA ASN A 65 1.36 -9.45 -20.75
C ASN A 65 0.39 -8.59 -21.57
N GLY A 66 0.81 -7.36 -21.91
CA GLY A 66 0.05 -6.43 -22.76
C GLY A 66 -1.03 -5.62 -22.02
N LYS A 67 -1.16 -5.76 -20.71
CA LYS A 67 -2.11 -4.95 -19.92
C LYS A 67 -1.66 -3.50 -19.76
N PHE A 68 -0.36 -3.24 -19.80
CA PHE A 68 0.20 -1.91 -19.93
C PHE A 68 0.65 -1.68 -21.37
N LYS A 69 0.45 -0.49 -21.87
CA LYS A 69 0.95 -0.02 -23.17
C LYS A 69 1.82 1.19 -22.97
N VAL A 70 2.90 1.28 -23.71
CA VAL A 70 3.81 2.41 -23.65
C VAL A 70 3.78 3.17 -24.96
N ASN A 71 3.24 4.40 -24.94
CA ASN A 71 3.21 5.31 -26.08
C ASN A 71 3.94 6.61 -25.74
N ASN A 72 4.96 6.97 -26.50
CA ASN A 72 5.73 8.21 -26.28
C ASN A 72 6.21 8.40 -24.81
N GLY A 73 6.58 7.31 -24.15
CA GLY A 73 7.01 7.35 -22.75
C GLY A 73 5.90 7.44 -21.71
N VAL A 74 4.64 7.48 -22.12
CA VAL A 74 3.49 7.42 -21.23
C VAL A 74 3.02 5.97 -21.08
N VAL A 75 2.91 5.48 -19.86
CA VAL A 75 2.37 4.15 -19.57
C VAL A 75 0.87 4.26 -19.35
N THR A 76 0.14 3.47 -20.12
CA THR A 76 -1.33 3.42 -20.04
C THR A 76 -1.81 1.99 -19.78
N LEU A 77 -3.00 1.86 -19.22
CA LEU A 77 -3.75 0.60 -19.24
C LEU A 77 -4.23 0.29 -20.67
N GLU A 78 -4.70 -0.94 -20.87
CA GLU A 78 -5.25 -1.41 -22.17
C GLU A 78 -6.34 -0.48 -22.74
N ASN A 79 -7.12 0.14 -21.85
CA ASN A 79 -8.17 1.11 -22.21
C ASN A 79 -7.65 2.53 -22.50
N GLY A 80 -6.34 2.74 -22.56
CA GLY A 80 -5.70 4.02 -22.85
C GLY A 80 -5.57 4.99 -21.67
N VAL A 81 -5.96 4.58 -20.46
CA VAL A 81 -5.86 5.45 -19.28
C VAL A 81 -4.44 5.45 -18.72
N GLU A 82 -3.89 6.63 -18.53
CA GLU A 82 -2.55 6.86 -18.00
C GLU A 82 -2.40 6.39 -16.56
N ILE A 83 -1.25 5.78 -16.25
CA ILE A 83 -0.87 5.39 -14.90
C ILE A 83 0.04 6.47 -14.32
N PRO A 84 -0.28 7.03 -13.15
CA PRO A 84 0.57 8.04 -12.51
C PRO A 84 1.99 7.54 -12.24
N ASP A 85 2.96 8.42 -12.38
CA ASP A 85 4.37 8.10 -12.18
C ASP A 85 4.66 7.58 -10.76
N GLU A 86 3.94 8.05 -9.75
CA GLU A 86 4.09 7.58 -8.37
C GLU A 86 3.73 6.09 -8.23
N ILE A 87 2.70 5.63 -8.95
CA ILE A 87 2.32 4.21 -8.97
C ILE A 87 3.37 3.40 -9.73
N LEU A 88 3.84 3.91 -10.87
CA LEU A 88 4.90 3.25 -11.63
C LEU A 88 6.18 3.11 -10.82
N GLN A 89 6.63 4.16 -10.14
CA GLN A 89 7.81 4.12 -9.27
C GLN A 89 7.67 3.07 -8.17
N LYS A 90 6.48 2.95 -7.58
CA LYS A 90 6.22 1.94 -6.55
C LYS A 90 6.25 0.53 -7.09
N ILE A 91 5.64 0.29 -8.24
CA ILE A 91 5.70 -1.00 -8.94
C ILE A 91 7.16 -1.39 -9.19
N GLU A 92 7.97 -0.47 -9.65
CA GLU A 92 9.39 -0.68 -9.95
C GLU A 92 10.22 -0.97 -8.71
N GLU A 93 9.98 -0.25 -7.62
CA GLU A 93 10.60 -0.53 -6.32
C GLU A 93 10.31 -1.98 -5.87
N LEU A 94 9.05 -2.41 -5.97
CA LEU A 94 8.63 -3.74 -5.60
C LEU A 94 9.29 -4.81 -6.48
N LYS A 95 9.29 -4.61 -7.80
CA LYS A 95 9.96 -5.50 -8.75
C LYS A 95 11.44 -5.66 -8.45
N SER A 96 12.15 -4.55 -8.19
CA SER A 96 13.59 -4.59 -7.88
C SER A 96 13.91 -5.39 -6.62
N LYS A 97 12.94 -5.49 -5.69
CA LYS A 97 13.03 -6.26 -4.45
C LYS A 97 12.44 -7.68 -4.55
N GLY A 98 11.93 -8.08 -5.72
CA GLY A 98 11.30 -9.38 -5.91
C GLY A 98 9.92 -9.52 -5.27
N TYR A 99 9.23 -8.42 -4.98
CA TYR A 99 7.90 -8.44 -4.39
C TYR A 99 6.80 -8.45 -5.45
N LYS A 100 5.60 -8.94 -5.10
CA LYS A 100 4.40 -8.81 -5.93
C LYS A 100 4.08 -7.33 -6.16
N TRP A 101 3.66 -7.01 -7.37
CA TRP A 101 3.35 -5.65 -7.79
C TRP A 101 2.03 -5.53 -8.57
N ARG A 102 1.50 -6.65 -9.09
CA ARG A 102 0.27 -6.65 -9.91
C ARG A 102 -0.96 -6.13 -9.19
N GLN A 103 -0.99 -6.16 -7.86
CA GLN A 103 -2.05 -5.55 -7.06
C GLN A 103 -2.18 -4.03 -7.30
N TYR A 104 -1.11 -3.34 -7.70
CA TYR A 104 -1.16 -1.91 -8.03
C TYR A 104 -1.87 -1.63 -9.36
N GLU A 105 -1.78 -2.54 -10.31
CA GLU A 105 -2.55 -2.51 -11.55
C GLU A 105 -4.06 -2.62 -11.24
N ASN A 106 -4.43 -3.61 -10.43
CA ASN A 106 -5.80 -3.80 -10.00
C ASN A 106 -6.32 -2.60 -9.18
N PHE A 107 -5.48 -2.06 -8.30
CA PHE A 107 -5.79 -0.86 -7.51
C PHE A 107 -6.10 0.33 -8.43
N TRP A 108 -5.23 0.60 -9.41
CA TRP A 108 -5.46 1.70 -10.35
C TRP A 108 -6.73 1.51 -11.18
N SER A 109 -6.97 0.29 -11.66
CA SER A 109 -8.21 -0.06 -12.38
C SER A 109 -9.47 0.18 -11.55
N ARG A 110 -9.40 0.04 -10.22
CA ARG A 110 -10.51 0.39 -9.30
C ARG A 110 -10.61 1.89 -9.08
N CYS A 111 -9.48 2.59 -8.93
CA CYS A 111 -9.45 4.05 -8.83
C CYS A 111 -10.18 4.72 -9.99
N LEU A 112 -10.03 4.21 -11.21
CA LEU A 112 -10.70 4.74 -12.41
C LEU A 112 -12.23 4.62 -12.39
N LYS A 113 -12.78 3.75 -11.55
CA LYS A 113 -14.24 3.63 -11.34
C LYS A 113 -14.75 4.66 -10.32
N ASN A 114 -13.85 5.35 -9.63
CA ASN A 114 -14.24 6.38 -8.68
C ASN A 114 -14.66 7.66 -9.43
N PRO A 115 -15.88 8.17 -9.22
CA PRO A 115 -16.35 9.39 -9.90
C PRO A 115 -15.64 10.67 -9.42
N ASN A 116 -14.89 10.62 -8.31
CA ASN A 116 -14.21 11.78 -7.74
C ASN A 116 -12.68 11.70 -7.99
N ASN A 117 -12.23 12.41 -9.02
CA ASN A 117 -10.82 12.47 -9.41
C ASN A 117 -9.90 13.07 -8.35
N GLU A 118 -10.38 14.01 -7.53
CA GLU A 118 -9.57 14.59 -6.44
C GLU A 118 -9.28 13.56 -5.36
N SER A 119 -10.29 12.80 -4.96
CA SER A 119 -10.11 11.72 -4.00
C SER A 119 -9.12 10.68 -4.50
N VAL A 120 -9.16 10.34 -5.78
CA VAL A 120 -8.22 9.39 -6.41
C VAL A 120 -6.79 9.90 -6.33
N LYS A 121 -6.54 11.17 -6.66
CA LYS A 121 -5.20 11.79 -6.58
C LYS A 121 -4.63 11.75 -5.16
N MET A 122 -5.47 11.94 -4.16
CA MET A 122 -5.05 11.96 -2.76
C MET A 122 -4.92 10.57 -2.16
N LEU A 123 -5.70 9.59 -2.64
CA LEU A 123 -5.83 8.25 -2.06
C LEU A 123 -4.52 7.47 -2.09
N PHE A 124 -3.80 7.48 -3.22
CA PHE A 124 -2.55 6.73 -3.33
C PHE A 124 -1.50 7.29 -2.34
N ASN A 125 -1.37 8.60 -2.27
CA ASN A 125 -0.48 9.25 -1.30
C ASN A 125 -0.87 8.95 0.15
N PHE A 126 -2.18 8.90 0.45
CA PHE A 126 -2.68 8.49 1.75
C PHE A 126 -2.24 7.05 2.09
N ILE A 127 -2.49 6.10 1.19
CA ILE A 127 -2.11 4.69 1.38
C ILE A 127 -0.62 4.54 1.63
N GLN A 128 0.21 5.24 0.85
CA GLN A 128 1.67 5.23 1.00
C GLN A 128 2.13 5.81 2.35
N ARG A 129 1.63 6.99 2.70
CA ARG A 129 2.00 7.68 3.97
C ARG A 129 1.58 6.89 5.20
N GLN A 130 0.42 6.24 5.14
CA GLN A 130 -0.10 5.46 6.25
C GLN A 130 0.35 3.99 6.22
N ASN A 131 1.21 3.63 5.25
CA ASN A 131 1.76 2.28 5.08
C ASN A 131 0.66 1.20 5.03
N LEU A 132 -0.44 1.48 4.31
CA LEU A 132 -1.56 0.56 4.19
C LEU A 132 -1.31 -0.48 3.09
N THR A 133 -1.82 -1.67 3.29
CA THR A 133 -1.65 -2.80 2.38
C THR A 133 -2.66 -2.75 1.24
N ILE A 134 -2.19 -2.82 0.00
CA ILE A 134 -3.03 -3.06 -1.18
C ILE A 134 -3.13 -4.57 -1.39
N CYS A 135 -4.37 -5.07 -1.46
CA CYS A 135 -4.70 -6.47 -1.68
C CYS A 135 -4.51 -6.87 -3.16
N ASP A 136 -4.39 -8.17 -3.44
CA ASP A 136 -4.24 -8.70 -4.79
C ASP A 136 -5.37 -8.27 -5.74
N ASP A 137 -6.58 -8.07 -5.25
CA ASP A 137 -7.73 -7.60 -6.03
C ASP A 137 -7.78 -6.07 -6.21
N GLY A 138 -6.79 -5.34 -5.70
CA GLY A 138 -6.69 -3.89 -5.79
C GLY A 138 -7.49 -3.10 -4.76
N CYS A 139 -8.22 -3.75 -3.86
CA CYS A 139 -8.72 -3.11 -2.65
C CYS A 139 -7.56 -2.85 -1.68
N PHE A 140 -7.79 -2.08 -0.63
CA PHE A 140 -6.78 -1.88 0.42
C PHE A 140 -7.35 -2.14 1.81
N ILE A 141 -6.46 -2.45 2.75
CA ILE A 141 -6.80 -2.64 4.15
C ILE A 141 -6.58 -1.33 4.88
N ALA A 142 -7.61 -0.89 5.59
CA ALA A 142 -7.56 0.22 6.54
C ALA A 142 -8.03 -0.25 7.92
N TYR A 143 -7.98 0.65 8.89
CA TYR A 143 -8.34 0.36 10.26
C TYR A 143 -9.50 1.23 10.72
N LYS A 144 -10.34 0.69 11.61
CA LYS A 144 -11.46 1.41 12.20
C LYS A 144 -11.53 1.13 13.69
N GLY A 145 -11.59 2.20 14.48
CA GLY A 145 -11.90 2.12 15.90
C GLY A 145 -13.40 1.91 16.11
N VAL A 146 -13.75 0.97 16.97
CA VAL A 146 -15.14 0.61 17.32
C VAL A 146 -15.31 0.48 18.83
N THR A 147 -16.56 0.38 19.30
CA THR A 147 -16.90 0.14 20.69
C THR A 147 -16.59 -1.33 21.10
N GLU A 148 -16.73 -1.66 22.37
CA GLU A 148 -16.51 -3.03 22.88
C GLU A 148 -17.48 -4.06 22.27
N ASP A 149 -18.69 -3.63 21.91
CA ASP A 149 -19.72 -4.42 21.22
C ASP A 149 -19.66 -4.32 19.69
N LEU A 150 -18.51 -3.91 19.15
CA LEU A 150 -18.20 -3.82 17.72
C LEU A 150 -19.11 -2.86 16.94
N LYS A 151 -19.60 -1.82 17.58
CA LYS A 151 -20.40 -0.78 16.92
C LYS A 151 -19.57 0.46 16.62
N ASP A 152 -20.06 1.29 15.70
CA ASP A 152 -19.42 2.58 15.45
C ASP A 152 -19.47 3.46 16.70
N VAL A 153 -18.39 4.20 16.93
CA VAL A 153 -18.23 5.00 18.17
C VAL A 153 -19.17 6.20 18.17
N TYR A 154 -19.55 6.72 17.00
CA TYR A 154 -20.31 7.95 16.91
C TYR A 154 -21.81 7.76 17.16
N THR A 155 -22.44 6.79 16.48
CA THR A 155 -23.89 6.53 16.62
C THR A 155 -24.18 5.38 17.58
N GLY A 156 -23.25 4.47 17.79
CA GLY A 156 -23.43 3.25 18.56
C GLY A 156 -24.40 2.23 17.94
N THR A 157 -24.75 2.42 16.66
CA THR A 157 -25.80 1.63 15.99
C THR A 157 -25.29 0.75 14.86
N ILE A 158 -24.24 1.17 14.15
CA ILE A 158 -23.72 0.45 12.99
C ILE A 158 -22.87 -0.72 13.45
N ASP A 159 -23.29 -1.93 13.09
CA ASP A 159 -22.59 -3.18 13.40
C ASP A 159 -21.33 -3.32 12.52
N ASN A 160 -20.17 -3.36 13.15
CA ASN A 160 -18.86 -3.57 12.55
C ASN A 160 -18.26 -4.94 12.94
N SER A 161 -19.08 -5.94 13.16
CA SER A 161 -18.60 -7.30 13.39
C SER A 161 -17.93 -7.87 12.15
N PRO A 162 -16.90 -8.72 12.28
CA PRO A 162 -16.25 -9.38 11.17
C PRO A 162 -17.22 -10.04 10.18
N GLY A 163 -16.97 -9.84 8.87
CA GLY A 163 -17.83 -10.31 7.78
C GLY A 163 -18.94 -9.35 7.38
N LYS A 164 -19.18 -8.27 8.12
CA LYS A 164 -20.19 -7.26 7.76
C LYS A 164 -19.70 -6.36 6.61
N ILE A 165 -20.60 -6.07 5.69
CA ILE A 165 -20.45 -5.03 4.70
C ILE A 165 -21.27 -3.83 5.16
N VAL A 166 -20.58 -2.74 5.48
CA VAL A 166 -21.19 -1.49 5.94
C VAL A 166 -21.29 -0.54 4.76
N LYS A 167 -22.49 -0.01 4.52
CA LYS A 167 -22.79 0.86 3.38
C LYS A 167 -23.61 2.07 3.79
N MET A 168 -23.43 3.17 3.07
CA MET A 168 -24.32 4.33 3.08
C MET A 168 -24.39 4.91 1.67
N PRO A 169 -25.43 5.68 1.32
CA PRO A 169 -25.50 6.35 0.02
C PRO A 169 -24.27 7.25 -0.19
N ARG A 170 -23.66 7.19 -1.37
CA ARG A 170 -22.46 7.96 -1.68
C ARG A 170 -22.71 9.48 -1.58
N GLU A 171 -23.89 9.90 -2.00
CA GLU A 171 -24.35 11.29 -1.94
C GLU A 171 -24.46 11.86 -0.53
N ASP A 172 -24.63 11.00 0.49
CA ASP A 172 -24.68 11.40 1.89
C ASP A 172 -23.28 11.55 2.52
N VAL A 173 -22.23 11.11 1.82
CA VAL A 173 -20.85 11.21 2.29
C VAL A 173 -20.25 12.58 1.93
N ALA A 174 -19.77 13.31 2.91
CA ALA A 174 -19.13 14.61 2.68
C ALA A 174 -17.86 14.48 1.83
N PHE A 175 -17.84 15.14 0.69
CA PHE A 175 -16.75 15.09 -0.29
C PHE A 175 -15.63 16.09 -0.03
N ASP A 176 -15.93 17.24 0.58
CA ASP A 176 -14.93 18.30 0.80
C ASP A 176 -13.86 17.85 1.82
N PRO A 177 -12.58 17.75 1.41
CA PRO A 177 -11.51 17.35 2.30
C PRO A 177 -11.18 18.39 3.38
N ASN A 178 -11.58 19.64 3.20
CA ASN A 178 -11.33 20.72 4.15
C ASN A 178 -12.39 20.80 5.27
N THR A 179 -13.47 20.04 5.16
CA THR A 179 -14.49 19.96 6.19
C THR A 179 -14.15 18.86 7.20
N PRO A 180 -13.70 19.18 8.43
CA PRO A 180 -13.40 18.18 9.45
C PRO A 180 -14.69 17.58 10.02
N CYS A 181 -14.61 16.34 10.57
CA CYS A 181 -15.68 15.69 11.32
C CYS A 181 -17.07 15.80 10.68
N HIS A 182 -17.24 15.26 9.49
CA HIS A 182 -18.50 15.31 8.73
C HIS A 182 -19.02 13.91 8.39
N THR A 183 -20.21 13.82 7.80
CA THR A 183 -20.90 12.57 7.44
C THR A 183 -20.05 11.67 6.54
N GLY A 184 -20.02 10.37 6.83
CA GLY A 184 -19.32 9.37 6.06
C GLY A 184 -18.88 8.17 6.91
N LEU A 185 -18.57 7.08 6.26
CA LEU A 185 -17.94 5.94 6.92
C LEU A 185 -16.44 6.22 7.04
N HIS A 186 -15.98 6.48 8.28
CA HIS A 186 -14.58 6.78 8.56
C HIS A 186 -13.78 5.52 8.85
N CYS A 187 -12.64 5.39 8.19
CA CYS A 187 -11.56 4.45 8.51
C CYS A 187 -10.23 5.10 8.14
N GLY A 188 -9.11 4.51 8.53
CA GLY A 188 -7.82 5.16 8.29
C GLY A 188 -6.62 4.36 8.71
N SER A 189 -5.59 5.06 9.20
CA SER A 189 -4.39 4.45 9.74
C SER A 189 -4.67 3.70 11.05
N LEU A 190 -3.76 2.81 11.42
CA LEU A 190 -3.83 2.13 12.72
C LEU A 190 -3.81 3.14 13.87
N ASP A 191 -2.92 4.13 13.81
CA ASP A 191 -2.81 5.16 14.84
C ASP A 191 -4.13 5.93 15.01
N TYR A 192 -4.77 6.32 13.92
CA TYR A 192 -6.08 6.95 13.96
C TYR A 192 -7.12 6.06 14.65
N ALA A 193 -7.18 4.78 14.26
CA ALA A 193 -8.17 3.84 14.78
C ALA A 193 -8.00 3.54 16.27
N ILE A 194 -6.75 3.39 16.74
CA ILE A 194 -6.43 3.14 18.16
C ILE A 194 -6.90 4.30 19.06
N HIS A 195 -6.72 5.55 18.60
CA HIS A 195 -7.11 6.72 19.38
C HIS A 195 -8.62 7.00 19.35
N PHE A 196 -9.35 6.37 18.42
CA PHE A 196 -10.76 6.67 18.21
C PHE A 196 -11.71 5.63 18.83
N GLY A 197 -11.29 4.38 18.98
CA GLY A 197 -12.13 3.30 19.49
C GLY A 197 -11.44 2.44 20.54
N LYS A 198 -12.22 1.63 21.27
CA LYS A 198 -11.67 0.69 22.25
C LYS A 198 -11.17 -0.61 21.64
N ILE A 199 -11.80 -1.03 20.55
CA ILE A 199 -11.39 -2.16 19.73
C ILE A 199 -11.10 -1.63 18.34
N VAL A 200 -10.09 -2.18 17.69
CA VAL A 200 -9.77 -1.89 16.28
C VAL A 200 -10.17 -3.08 15.44
N VAL A 201 -10.84 -2.80 14.32
CA VAL A 201 -11.11 -3.80 13.28
C VAL A 201 -10.37 -3.41 12.00
N THR A 202 -9.96 -4.42 11.23
CA THR A 202 -9.48 -4.20 9.86
C THR A 202 -10.67 -4.15 8.92
N VAL A 203 -10.63 -3.22 7.99
CA VAL A 203 -11.65 -3.06 6.96
C VAL A 203 -11.04 -3.08 5.58
N LYS A 204 -11.67 -3.79 4.66
CA LYS A 204 -11.30 -3.83 3.25
C LYS A 204 -12.10 -2.78 2.49
N VAL A 205 -11.41 -1.87 1.82
CA VAL A 205 -12.00 -0.73 1.12
C VAL A 205 -11.71 -0.83 -0.37
N ASP A 206 -12.77 -0.69 -1.18
CA ASP A 206 -12.60 -0.51 -2.63
C ASP A 206 -12.23 0.96 -2.91
N PRO A 207 -11.14 1.24 -3.64
CA PRO A 207 -10.79 2.59 -4.09
C PRO A 207 -11.93 3.34 -4.77
N ALA A 208 -12.81 2.63 -5.49
CA ALA A 208 -13.97 3.21 -6.14
C ALA A 208 -14.96 3.85 -5.15
N ASN A 209 -15.01 3.35 -3.92
CA ASN A 209 -15.95 3.78 -2.88
C ASN A 209 -15.42 4.90 -1.98
N VAL A 210 -14.15 5.29 -2.12
CA VAL A 210 -13.58 6.41 -1.38
C VAL A 210 -14.15 7.72 -1.91
N VAL A 211 -14.67 8.55 -1.00
CA VAL A 211 -15.30 9.83 -1.34
C VAL A 211 -14.39 11.00 -1.03
N SER A 212 -13.62 10.93 0.06
CA SER A 212 -12.74 12.02 0.47
C SER A 212 -11.54 11.51 1.27
N VAL A 213 -10.43 12.23 1.17
CA VAL A 213 -9.26 12.10 2.04
C VAL A 213 -9.13 13.41 2.81
N PRO A 214 -9.74 13.54 4.02
CA PRO A 214 -9.70 14.75 4.80
C PRO A 214 -8.29 15.19 5.17
N ASN A 215 -8.04 16.48 5.20
CA ASN A 215 -6.75 17.09 5.55
C ASN A 215 -6.55 17.26 7.07
N ASP A 216 -7.60 17.06 7.86
CA ASP A 216 -7.49 17.00 9.31
C ASP A 216 -6.86 15.69 9.81
N CYS A 217 -6.56 15.57 11.09
CA CYS A 217 -5.93 14.39 11.70
C CYS A 217 -4.65 13.93 10.94
N ASN A 218 -3.84 14.87 10.45
CA ASN A 218 -2.60 14.59 9.70
C ASN A 218 -2.80 13.67 8.49
N TYR A 219 -3.92 13.78 7.80
CA TYR A 219 -4.29 12.89 6.68
C TYR A 219 -4.30 11.41 7.08
N GLN A 220 -4.73 11.07 8.29
CA GLN A 220 -4.74 9.69 8.78
C GLN A 220 -6.07 8.97 8.56
N LYS A 221 -7.09 9.64 8.00
CA LYS A 221 -8.41 9.06 7.76
C LYS A 221 -8.90 9.28 6.33
N ILE A 222 -9.86 8.44 5.94
CA ILE A 222 -10.67 8.61 4.73
C ILE A 222 -12.15 8.59 5.08
N ARG A 223 -12.97 9.14 4.18
CA ARG A 223 -14.42 8.90 4.13
C ARG A 223 -14.73 8.03 2.94
N THR A 224 -15.43 6.95 3.18
CA THR A 224 -15.90 6.02 2.14
C THR A 224 -17.41 5.80 2.28
N CYS A 225 -18.05 5.38 1.20
CA CYS A 225 -19.46 5.00 1.24
C CYS A 225 -19.68 3.49 1.51
N GLU A 226 -18.62 2.70 1.46
CA GLU A 226 -18.69 1.26 1.72
C GLU A 226 -17.32 0.71 2.18
N TYR A 227 -17.35 -0.27 3.08
CA TYR A 227 -16.24 -1.15 3.40
C TYR A 227 -16.75 -2.52 3.89
N GLU A 228 -15.90 -3.53 3.80
CA GLU A 228 -16.10 -4.85 4.40
C GLU A 228 -15.25 -4.99 5.65
N VAL A 229 -15.85 -5.36 6.78
CA VAL A 229 -15.11 -5.64 8.02
C VAL A 229 -14.48 -7.03 7.92
N LYS A 230 -13.17 -7.12 8.06
CA LYS A 230 -12.44 -8.39 7.90
C LYS A 230 -12.24 -9.13 9.21
N GLU A 231 -11.62 -8.49 10.17
CA GLU A 231 -11.29 -9.13 11.44
C GLU A 231 -11.06 -8.09 12.56
N ILE A 232 -11.09 -8.54 13.80
CA ILE A 232 -10.63 -7.73 14.93
C ILE A 232 -9.09 -7.68 14.84
N TYR A 233 -8.55 -6.45 14.82
CA TYR A 233 -7.11 -6.25 14.78
C TYR A 233 -6.49 -6.70 16.11
N CYS A 234 -5.55 -7.65 16.02
CA CYS A 234 -4.70 -8.03 17.14
C CYS A 234 -3.29 -7.53 16.82
N ASP A 235 -2.69 -6.77 17.70
CA ASP A 235 -1.38 -6.09 17.57
C ASP A 235 -0.19 -7.05 17.25
N SER A 236 -0.46 -8.34 17.19
CA SER A 236 0.52 -9.40 16.98
C SER A 236 0.72 -9.84 15.53
N ARG A 237 -0.04 -9.30 14.57
CA ARG A 237 0.17 -9.58 13.13
C ARG A 237 0.75 -8.36 12.43
N PRO A 238 2.02 -8.38 12.00
CA PRO A 238 2.42 -7.45 10.96
C PRO A 238 1.59 -7.76 9.72
N ILE A 239 0.74 -6.83 9.28
CA ILE A 239 0.13 -6.93 7.95
C ILE A 239 1.29 -6.71 6.97
N PRO A 240 1.68 -7.71 6.16
CA PRO A 240 2.77 -7.53 5.24
C PRO A 240 2.42 -6.42 4.25
N THR A 241 3.21 -5.38 4.23
CA THR A 241 3.06 -4.27 3.27
C THR A 241 3.29 -4.75 1.83
N TYR A 242 3.93 -5.92 1.67
CA TYR A 242 4.27 -6.53 0.40
C TYR A 242 4.05 -8.04 0.43
N VAL A 243 3.49 -8.57 -0.64
CA VAL A 243 3.38 -10.00 -0.87
C VAL A 243 4.53 -10.42 -1.80
N VAL A 244 5.30 -11.43 -1.41
CA VAL A 244 6.38 -11.99 -2.25
C VAL A 244 5.79 -12.59 -3.52
N SER A 245 6.43 -12.41 -4.67
CA SER A 245 5.97 -13.00 -5.93
C SER A 245 6.05 -14.54 -5.90
N ASP A 246 5.04 -15.21 -6.47
CA ASP A 246 4.96 -16.67 -6.49
C ASP A 246 6.07 -17.34 -7.33
N ASP A 247 6.81 -16.55 -8.13
CA ASP A 247 7.93 -17.02 -8.96
C ASP A 247 9.24 -17.26 -8.17
N LEU A 248 9.29 -16.82 -6.90
CA LEU A 248 10.34 -17.22 -5.99
C LEU A 248 9.88 -18.51 -5.33
N THR A 249 10.41 -19.65 -5.81
CA THR A 249 10.33 -20.94 -5.12
C THR A 249 10.45 -20.70 -3.63
N SER A 250 9.45 -21.15 -2.88
CA SER A 250 9.26 -21.00 -1.45
C SER A 250 10.59 -21.08 -0.67
N VAL A 251 11.27 -19.97 -0.51
CA VAL A 251 12.18 -19.80 0.59
C VAL A 251 11.24 -19.57 1.78
N GLU A 252 11.02 -20.60 2.56
CA GLU A 252 10.51 -20.45 3.91
C GLU A 252 11.49 -19.52 4.62
N VAL A 253 11.23 -18.22 4.59
CA VAL A 253 11.93 -17.27 5.44
C VAL A 253 11.43 -17.60 6.83
N ASP A 254 12.27 -18.31 7.60
CA ASP A 254 12.04 -18.54 9.02
C ASP A 254 12.05 -17.17 9.75
N ASN A 255 10.92 -16.47 9.67
CA ASN A 255 10.69 -15.18 10.34
C ASN A 255 10.49 -15.34 11.85
N THR A 256 10.71 -16.53 12.41
CA THR A 256 10.58 -16.75 13.83
C THR A 256 11.73 -16.07 14.60
N ARG A 257 11.38 -15.28 15.60
CA ARG A 257 12.38 -14.69 16.50
C ARG A 257 13.12 -15.78 17.25
N LYS A 258 14.46 -15.70 17.22
CA LYS A 258 15.35 -16.58 18.00
C LYS A 258 15.95 -15.78 19.15
N GLY A 259 16.19 -16.42 20.29
CA GLY A 259 16.82 -15.80 21.47
C GLY A 259 15.89 -15.70 22.70
N ALA A 260 16.28 -14.87 23.67
CA ALA A 260 15.55 -14.71 24.93
C ALA A 260 14.11 -14.19 24.71
N TRP A 261 13.20 -14.63 25.54
CA TRP A 261 11.81 -14.17 25.55
C TRP A 261 11.69 -12.82 26.27
N SER A 262 11.10 -11.84 25.66
CA SER A 262 10.74 -10.59 26.33
C SER A 262 9.53 -10.79 27.23
N GLN A 263 9.35 -9.91 28.21
CA GLN A 263 8.19 -9.96 29.09
C GLN A 263 6.88 -9.80 28.31
N GLN A 264 6.87 -8.94 27.30
CA GLN A 264 5.70 -8.73 26.41
C GLN A 264 5.31 -10.00 25.63
N GLU A 265 6.29 -10.76 25.13
CA GLU A 265 6.03 -12.04 24.46
C GLU A 265 5.45 -13.08 25.43
N ILE A 266 5.94 -13.10 26.66
CA ILE A 266 5.44 -14.01 27.72
C ILE A 266 3.99 -13.65 28.09
N ASP A 267 3.71 -12.37 28.30
CA ASP A 267 2.36 -11.89 28.65
C ASP A 267 1.35 -12.20 27.55
N LEU A 268 1.77 -12.03 26.29
CA LEU A 268 0.95 -12.37 25.14
C LEU A 268 0.72 -13.90 25.03
N LEU A 269 1.75 -14.71 25.28
CA LEU A 269 1.63 -16.17 25.30
C LEU A 269 0.61 -16.63 26.35
N VAL A 270 0.72 -16.10 27.57
CA VAL A 270 -0.23 -16.39 28.67
C VAL A 270 -1.66 -16.00 28.29
N LYS A 271 -1.84 -14.81 27.72
CA LYS A 271 -3.14 -14.32 27.27
C LYS A 271 -3.75 -15.24 26.20
N LEU A 272 -2.97 -15.62 25.18
CA LEU A 272 -3.46 -16.47 24.10
C LEU A 272 -3.77 -17.91 24.54
N CYS A 273 -2.97 -18.47 25.46
CA CYS A 273 -3.20 -19.80 25.97
C CYS A 273 -4.43 -19.90 26.89
N ASN A 274 -4.87 -18.79 27.49
CA ASN A 274 -6.05 -18.72 28.36
C ASN A 274 -7.35 -18.37 27.61
N LEU A 275 -7.31 -18.18 26.28
CA LEU A 275 -8.53 -17.99 25.50
C LEU A 275 -9.38 -19.26 25.42
N SER A 276 -10.71 -19.08 25.31
CA SER A 276 -11.65 -20.19 25.08
C SER A 276 -12.52 -19.89 23.86
N PRO A 277 -12.43 -20.67 22.75
CA PRO A 277 -11.49 -21.81 22.57
C PRO A 277 -10.03 -21.34 22.44
N ARG A 278 -9.13 -22.16 22.94
CA ARG A 278 -7.70 -21.89 22.82
C ARG A 278 -7.23 -22.01 21.36
N PRO A 279 -6.46 -21.03 20.82
CA PRO A 279 -5.86 -21.13 19.49
C PRO A 279 -4.87 -22.30 19.39
N SER A 280 -4.64 -22.80 18.17
CA SER A 280 -3.62 -23.83 17.94
C SER A 280 -2.21 -23.29 18.25
N TRP A 281 -1.26 -24.19 18.50
CA TRP A 281 0.13 -23.79 18.72
C TRP A 281 0.74 -23.10 17.48
N ARG A 282 0.25 -23.43 16.31
CA ARG A 282 0.63 -22.77 15.05
C ARG A 282 0.15 -21.31 15.05
N ASP A 283 -1.12 -21.07 15.36
CA ASP A 283 -1.70 -19.72 15.42
C ASP A 283 -1.05 -18.88 16.52
N ILE A 284 -0.74 -19.50 17.69
CA ILE A 284 -0.01 -18.85 18.77
C ILE A 284 1.40 -18.46 18.32
N GLY A 285 2.10 -19.39 17.67
CA GLY A 285 3.45 -19.16 17.15
C GLY A 285 3.50 -18.03 16.12
N GLU A 286 2.57 -18.03 15.19
CA GLU A 286 2.42 -16.96 14.19
C GLU A 286 2.18 -15.60 14.86
N ARG A 287 1.34 -15.53 15.89
CA ARG A 287 1.02 -14.29 16.61
C ARG A 287 2.19 -13.73 17.43
N ILE A 288 3.04 -14.59 17.99
CA ILE A 288 4.20 -14.18 18.81
C ILE A 288 5.46 -14.03 17.96
N MET A 289 5.41 -14.44 16.68
CA MET A 289 6.57 -14.53 15.79
C MET A 289 7.65 -15.48 16.31
N ARG A 290 7.21 -16.61 16.92
CA ARG A 290 8.04 -17.70 17.41
C ARG A 290 7.57 -19.02 16.80
N SER A 291 8.44 -20.01 16.73
CA SER A 291 7.99 -21.32 16.29
C SER A 291 6.94 -21.89 17.23
N SER A 292 6.00 -22.67 16.70
CA SER A 292 4.97 -23.37 17.49
C SER A 292 5.55 -24.17 18.65
N GLU A 293 6.69 -24.79 18.41
CA GLU A 293 7.43 -25.58 19.40
C GLU A 293 8.04 -24.70 20.49
N ALA A 294 8.61 -23.53 20.13
CA ALA A 294 9.14 -22.58 21.09
C ALA A 294 8.03 -22.04 22.02
N CYS A 295 6.86 -21.72 21.46
CA CYS A 295 5.70 -21.28 22.24
C CYS A 295 5.22 -22.35 23.20
N ARG A 296 5.11 -23.60 22.74
CA ARG A 296 4.74 -24.74 23.58
C ARG A 296 5.73 -24.94 24.72
N LYS A 297 7.02 -25.05 24.43
CA LYS A 297 8.08 -25.22 25.45
C LYS A 297 8.09 -24.07 26.46
N LYS A 298 7.90 -22.83 25.98
CA LYS A 298 7.85 -21.67 26.89
C LYS A 298 6.63 -21.74 27.80
N TRP A 299 5.45 -22.08 27.28
CA TRP A 299 4.24 -22.26 28.07
C TRP A 299 4.41 -23.34 29.14
N GLU A 300 4.97 -24.50 28.78
CA GLU A 300 5.28 -25.60 29.70
C GLU A 300 6.28 -25.20 30.79
N SER A 301 7.12 -24.19 30.55
CA SER A 301 8.12 -23.71 31.50
C SER A 301 7.60 -22.66 32.51
N ILE A 302 6.44 -22.06 32.23
CA ILE A 302 5.84 -21.02 33.08
C ILE A 302 4.58 -21.46 33.80
N ASN A 303 4.09 -22.68 33.51
CA ASN A 303 3.02 -23.39 34.22
C ASN A 303 3.53 -24.68 34.87
#